data_3733b7e49bdb863dc3161f029d7e79c8
#
_entry.id   3733b7e49bdb863dc3161f029d7e79c8
#
_cell.length_a   1.000
_cell.length_b   1.000
_cell.length_c   1.000
_cell.angle_alpha   90.00
_cell.angle_beta   90.00
_cell.angle_gamma   90.00
#
_symmetry.space_group_name_H-M   'P 1'
#
loop_
_entity.id
_entity.type
_entity.pdbx_description
1 polymer ?
#
loop_
_entity_poly.entity_id
_entity_poly.type
_entity_poly.pdbx_seq_one_letter_code
_entity_poly.pdbx_strand_id
1 'polypeptide(L)'
;MKLSKKGITALSFTLGACLFVSTAFADTLLGSGYDQLKGSAKNTASQMEKGLDSYTIEALYALKDNGQTLYEESNTNKFDAQKQASENTSVTQVSSGNTTTNYSYTDQKHSIWKNGTDDKYYVTEFPEDEVRGKMFASPFNAKGAPEIEKIVDALVGNLKDYVQAEERADGGRVYSGSLSEAQVPAVVNAVSSFGIKQMINEQGRMQRDAKMPEIESDIFVKKVVGTAAENKSGLLENVTGEVILSGKDKNGTQHDLTLNIVLKLSNIGNTKITMPDLTGANVENVTDSGGFSSKFVGKYKNNIITEKDGKFIKIGERNLEITSMDKDKVTGKYHETVKPGFEAEYGDKYNFTFEYNPKRSNSMSTFTYTNSKGEQENGQLYPGGSGKIYLELNIKMIDSNSYQSNNQQYYDGEFSRVFED
;
A
#
# COMPACT_ATOMS: atom_id res chain seq x y z
N MET A 1 -6.87 -7.82 -0.52
CA MET A 1 -5.73 -6.93 -0.86
C MET A 1 -5.47 -6.02 0.33
N LYS A 2 -4.36 -6.17 1.06
CA LYS A 2 -3.95 -5.17 2.04
C LYS A 2 -3.49 -3.97 1.23
N LEU A 3 -4.25 -2.87 1.26
CA LEU A 3 -3.75 -1.59 0.78
C LEU A 3 -2.37 -1.39 1.40
N SER A 4 -1.36 -1.13 0.58
CA SER A 4 -0.03 -0.83 1.11
C SER A 4 -0.15 0.36 2.07
N LYS A 5 0.68 0.42 3.11
CA LYS A 5 0.72 1.58 4.02
C LYS A 5 0.79 2.90 3.23
N LYS A 6 1.46 2.90 2.07
CA LYS A 6 1.56 4.02 1.13
C LYS A 6 0.22 4.36 0.45
N GLY A 7 -0.60 3.36 0.08
CA GLY A 7 -1.94 3.60 -0.48
C GLY A 7 -2.91 4.17 0.55
N ILE A 8 -2.81 3.74 1.81
CA ILE A 8 -3.62 4.30 2.91
C ILE A 8 -3.21 5.75 3.18
N THR A 9 -1.91 6.07 3.15
CA THR A 9 -1.42 7.45 3.35
C THR A 9 -1.84 8.36 2.19
N ALA A 10 -1.74 7.90 0.94
CA ALA A 10 -2.22 8.65 -0.22
C ALA A 10 -3.74 8.86 -0.17
N LEU A 11 -4.52 7.81 0.15
CA LEU A 11 -5.98 7.91 0.29
C LEU A 11 -6.38 8.83 1.45
N SER A 12 -5.65 8.79 2.57
CA SER A 12 -5.89 9.66 3.73
C SER A 12 -5.55 11.11 3.43
N PHE A 13 -4.47 11.36 2.69
CA PHE A 13 -4.09 12.70 2.24
C PHE A 13 -5.07 13.22 1.20
N THR A 14 -5.52 12.36 0.29
CA THR A 14 -6.50 12.68 -0.77
C THR A 14 -7.89 12.94 -0.19
N LEU A 15 -8.38 12.11 0.73
CA LEU A 15 -9.62 12.35 1.47
C LEU A 15 -9.50 13.60 2.35
N GLY A 16 -8.35 13.82 2.98
CA GLY A 16 -8.04 15.06 3.70
C GLY A 16 -8.13 16.26 2.77
N ALA A 17 -7.47 16.26 1.62
CA ALA A 17 -7.49 17.33 0.64
C ALA A 17 -8.91 17.59 0.09
N CYS A 18 -9.70 16.55 -0.20
CA CYS A 18 -11.10 16.69 -0.63
C CYS A 18 -12.00 17.26 0.46
N LEU A 19 -11.71 17.01 1.74
CA LEU A 19 -12.43 17.60 2.87
C LEU A 19 -12.00 19.07 3.14
N PHE A 20 -10.88 19.53 2.54
CA PHE A 20 -10.37 20.90 2.69
C PHE A 20 -11.12 21.95 1.89
N VAL A 21 -12.07 21.55 1.05
CA VAL A 21 -12.63 22.47 0.08
C VAL A 21 -14.02 22.90 0.45
N SER A 22 -14.12 24.12 0.92
CA SER A 22 -15.29 24.96 0.66
C SER A 22 -15.42 26.19 1.54
N THR A 23 -15.83 27.33 0.97
CA THR A 23 -15.97 28.61 1.70
C THR A 23 -17.35 29.21 1.68
N ALA A 24 -17.61 29.86 2.79
CA ALA A 24 -18.33 31.10 3.09
C ALA A 24 -19.88 31.16 2.97
N PHE A 25 -20.41 31.58 4.06
CA PHE A 25 -21.62 32.30 4.48
C PHE A 25 -22.76 31.53 5.17
N ALA A 26 -23.10 32.20 6.29
CA ALA A 26 -24.33 32.18 7.09
C ALA A 26 -24.49 31.13 8.19
N ASP A 27 -24.49 31.69 9.41
CA ASP A 27 -25.06 31.13 10.62
C ASP A 27 -26.35 30.35 10.37
N THR A 28 -26.35 29.05 10.64
CA THR A 28 -27.58 28.36 10.98
C THR A 28 -27.35 27.23 11.97
N LEU A 29 -28.33 27.00 12.77
CA LEU A 29 -28.50 26.15 13.96
C LEU A 29 -28.15 24.63 13.85
N LEU A 30 -27.46 24.16 12.79
CA LEU A 30 -27.25 22.74 12.50
C LEU A 30 -25.76 22.32 12.40
N GLY A 31 -24.81 23.12 12.88
CA GLY A 31 -23.37 22.87 12.72
C GLY A 31 -22.81 23.44 11.41
N SER A 32 -21.46 23.57 11.30
CA SER A 32 -20.83 24.07 10.08
C SER A 32 -21.07 23.10 8.91
N GLY A 33 -21.12 23.60 7.67
CA GLY A 33 -21.21 22.74 6.48
C GLY A 33 -20.09 21.68 6.44
N TYR A 34 -18.91 21.99 7.02
CA TYR A 34 -17.82 21.04 7.21
C TYR A 34 -18.21 19.87 8.10
N ASP A 35 -18.83 20.13 9.27
CA ASP A 35 -19.22 19.03 10.19
C ASP A 35 -20.29 18.15 9.56
N GLN A 36 -21.22 18.74 8.79
CA GLN A 36 -22.22 17.99 8.03
C GLN A 36 -21.57 17.11 6.95
N LEU A 37 -20.68 17.65 6.11
CA LEU A 37 -19.93 16.92 5.09
C LEU A 37 -19.11 15.77 5.70
N LYS A 38 -18.43 16.04 6.82
CA LYS A 38 -17.67 15.05 7.58
C LYS A 38 -18.58 13.95 8.13
N GLY A 39 -19.76 14.31 8.64
CA GLY A 39 -20.79 13.37 9.09
C GLY A 39 -21.27 12.47 7.94
N SER A 40 -21.55 13.05 6.77
CA SER A 40 -21.96 12.32 5.57
C SER A 40 -20.88 11.39 5.06
N ALA A 41 -19.59 11.81 5.10
CA ALA A 41 -18.45 10.95 4.73
C ALA A 41 -18.34 9.73 5.66
N LYS A 42 -18.46 9.94 6.98
CA LYS A 42 -18.44 8.86 7.97
C LYS A 42 -19.63 7.92 7.80
N ASN A 43 -20.83 8.47 7.58
CA ASN A 43 -22.03 7.68 7.32
C ASN A 43 -21.85 6.83 6.06
N THR A 44 -21.42 7.44 4.96
CA THR A 44 -21.17 6.73 3.69
C THR A 44 -20.19 5.58 3.87
N ALA A 45 -19.04 5.81 4.50
CA ALA A 45 -18.05 4.78 4.76
C ALA A 45 -18.58 3.66 5.68
N SER A 46 -19.41 4.01 6.68
CA SER A 46 -20.06 3.02 7.55
C SER A 46 -21.09 2.17 6.81
N GLN A 47 -21.89 2.79 5.94
CA GLN A 47 -22.88 2.09 5.12
C GLN A 47 -22.19 1.17 4.09
N MET A 48 -21.11 1.60 3.47
CA MET A 48 -20.29 0.77 2.57
C MET A 48 -19.67 -0.43 3.30
N GLU A 49 -19.31 -0.28 4.57
CA GLU A 49 -18.75 -1.39 5.37
C GLU A 49 -19.81 -2.41 5.82
N LYS A 50 -21.05 -1.95 6.13
CA LYS A 50 -22.02 -2.77 6.88
C LYS A 50 -23.47 -2.72 6.40
N GLY A 51 -23.85 -1.71 5.60
CA GLY A 51 -25.25 -1.40 5.30
C GLY A 51 -25.65 -1.57 3.85
N LEU A 52 -24.71 -1.54 2.91
CA LEU A 52 -25.02 -1.65 1.48
C LEU A 52 -24.78 -3.08 0.98
N ASP A 53 -25.81 -3.66 0.35
CA ASP A 53 -25.72 -5.01 -0.24
C ASP A 53 -24.77 -5.05 -1.44
N SER A 54 -24.83 -4.01 -2.29
CA SER A 54 -23.90 -3.87 -3.41
C SER A 54 -23.77 -2.40 -3.85
N TYR A 55 -22.62 -2.03 -4.40
CA TYR A 55 -22.36 -0.67 -4.88
C TYR A 55 -21.13 -0.62 -5.80
N THR A 56 -21.04 0.46 -6.58
CA THR A 56 -19.89 0.77 -7.43
C THR A 56 -19.26 2.08 -6.98
N ILE A 57 -17.94 2.10 -6.84
CA ILE A 57 -17.12 3.30 -6.63
C ILE A 57 -16.33 3.54 -7.89
N GLU A 58 -16.50 4.73 -8.49
CA GLU A 58 -15.65 5.23 -9.57
C GLU A 58 -14.75 6.31 -8.97
N ALA A 59 -13.45 6.24 -9.22
CA ALA A 59 -12.47 7.21 -8.77
C ALA A 59 -11.60 7.65 -9.93
N LEU A 60 -11.41 8.97 -10.09
CA LEU A 60 -10.50 9.56 -11.06
C LEU A 60 -9.49 10.44 -10.31
N TYR A 61 -8.22 10.25 -10.60
CA TYR A 61 -7.12 11.08 -10.13
C TYR A 61 -6.34 11.59 -11.33
N ALA A 62 -6.19 12.89 -11.46
CA ALA A 62 -5.39 13.46 -12.52
C ALA A 62 -4.41 14.50 -11.96
N LEU A 63 -3.15 14.41 -12.37
CA LEU A 63 -2.12 15.37 -12.09
C LEU A 63 -1.70 16.05 -13.39
N LYS A 64 -1.72 17.38 -13.39
CA LYS A 64 -1.34 18.19 -14.54
C LYS A 64 -0.25 19.17 -14.13
N ASP A 65 0.62 19.53 -15.06
CA ASP A 65 1.58 20.62 -14.95
C ASP A 65 1.25 21.68 -16.00
N ASN A 66 0.98 22.91 -15.58
CA ASN A 66 0.58 24.01 -16.45
C ASN A 66 -0.54 23.63 -17.45
N GLY A 67 -1.49 22.79 -17.00
CA GLY A 67 -2.61 22.27 -17.77
C GLY A 67 -2.32 21.01 -18.59
N GLN A 68 -1.06 20.60 -18.72
CA GLN A 68 -0.70 19.36 -19.42
C GLN A 68 -0.81 18.17 -18.47
N THR A 69 -1.53 17.12 -18.86
CA THR A 69 -1.67 15.89 -18.06
C THR A 69 -0.34 15.14 -17.97
N LEU A 70 0.15 14.94 -16.75
CA LEU A 70 1.32 14.15 -16.44
C LEU A 70 0.93 12.70 -16.10
N TYR A 71 -0.15 12.56 -15.34
CA TYR A 71 -0.66 11.30 -14.85
C TYR A 71 -2.16 11.36 -14.70
N GLU A 72 -2.84 10.31 -15.13
CA GLU A 72 -4.26 10.12 -14.89
C GLU A 72 -4.52 8.65 -14.55
N GLU A 73 -5.31 8.41 -13.53
CA GLU A 73 -5.76 7.09 -13.15
C GLU A 73 -7.26 7.07 -12.89
N SER A 74 -7.95 6.19 -13.56
CA SER A 74 -9.35 5.89 -13.31
C SER A 74 -9.50 4.50 -12.73
N ASN A 75 -10.28 4.38 -11.64
CA ASN A 75 -10.57 3.14 -10.96
C ASN A 75 -12.07 2.92 -10.90
N THR A 76 -12.54 1.74 -11.30
CA THR A 76 -13.90 1.29 -11.08
C THR A 76 -13.86 0.09 -10.15
N ASN A 77 -14.41 0.27 -8.94
CA ASN A 77 -14.50 -0.78 -7.93
C ASN A 77 -15.95 -1.15 -7.71
N LYS A 78 -16.29 -2.41 -7.91
CA LYS A 78 -17.60 -2.98 -7.66
C LYS A 78 -17.54 -3.89 -6.44
N PHE A 79 -18.58 -3.82 -5.60
CA PHE A 79 -18.70 -4.62 -4.39
C PHE A 79 -20.09 -5.26 -4.32
N ASP A 80 -20.14 -6.53 -3.97
CA ASP A 80 -21.34 -7.31 -3.70
C ASP A 80 -21.14 -8.05 -2.37
N ALA A 81 -21.74 -7.51 -1.31
CA ALA A 81 -21.61 -8.04 0.05
C ALA A 81 -22.31 -9.39 0.21
N GLN A 82 -23.41 -9.64 -0.52
CA GLN A 82 -24.12 -10.92 -0.44
C GLN A 82 -23.32 -12.06 -1.05
N LYS A 83 -22.65 -11.79 -2.18
CA LYS A 83 -21.74 -12.76 -2.83
C LYS A 83 -20.35 -12.77 -2.22
N GLN A 84 -20.04 -11.82 -1.36
CA GLN A 84 -18.67 -11.53 -0.89
C GLN A 84 -17.69 -11.45 -2.07
N ALA A 85 -18.09 -10.71 -3.10
CA ALA A 85 -17.32 -10.55 -4.33
C ALA A 85 -16.98 -9.09 -4.59
N SER A 86 -15.79 -8.84 -5.14
CA SER A 86 -15.34 -7.53 -5.60
C SER A 86 -14.68 -7.64 -6.98
N GLU A 87 -14.86 -6.59 -7.77
CA GLU A 87 -14.25 -6.43 -9.07
C GLU A 87 -13.62 -5.05 -9.16
N ASN A 88 -12.38 -4.97 -9.61
CA ASN A 88 -11.68 -3.70 -9.83
C ASN A 88 -11.12 -3.65 -11.25
N THR A 89 -11.28 -2.50 -11.89
CA THR A 89 -10.58 -2.15 -13.11
C THR A 89 -9.89 -0.81 -12.87
N SER A 90 -8.58 -0.76 -13.09
CA SER A 90 -7.77 0.45 -13.02
C SER A 90 -7.14 0.73 -14.37
N VAL A 91 -7.32 1.95 -14.89
CA VAL A 91 -6.68 2.43 -16.11
C VAL A 91 -5.78 3.59 -15.74
N THR A 92 -4.49 3.45 -16.00
CA THR A 92 -3.47 4.48 -15.76
C THR A 92 -2.94 4.98 -17.09
N GLN A 93 -2.91 6.29 -17.27
CA GLN A 93 -2.30 6.97 -18.40
C GLN A 93 -1.22 7.93 -17.91
N VAL A 94 -0.05 7.91 -18.53
CA VAL A 94 1.07 8.80 -18.21
C VAL A 94 1.46 9.68 -19.41
N SER A 95 2.14 10.79 -19.14
CA SER A 95 2.52 11.79 -20.14
C SER A 95 3.41 11.24 -21.28
N SER A 96 4.06 10.08 -21.06
CA SER A 96 4.79 9.36 -22.14
C SER A 96 3.87 8.75 -23.21
N GLY A 97 2.54 8.76 -22.98
CA GLY A 97 1.54 8.15 -23.85
C GLY A 97 1.21 6.69 -23.53
N ASN A 98 1.90 6.10 -22.56
CA ASN A 98 1.63 4.72 -22.15
C ASN A 98 0.31 4.64 -21.37
N THR A 99 -0.52 3.67 -21.74
CA THR A 99 -1.75 3.33 -21.00
C THR A 99 -1.63 1.90 -20.47
N THR A 100 -1.94 1.72 -19.20
CA THR A 100 -1.91 0.41 -18.52
C THR A 100 -3.28 0.14 -17.93
N THR A 101 -3.86 -1.04 -18.21
CA THR A 101 -5.13 -1.46 -17.63
C THR A 101 -4.92 -2.67 -16.73
N ASN A 102 -5.20 -2.54 -15.45
CA ASN A 102 -5.17 -3.65 -14.51
C ASN A 102 -6.60 -4.08 -14.18
N TYR A 103 -6.77 -5.36 -14.01
CA TYR A 103 -8.05 -5.97 -13.64
C TYR A 103 -7.87 -6.88 -12.45
N SER A 104 -8.83 -6.91 -11.54
CA SER A 104 -8.91 -7.94 -10.49
C SER A 104 -10.35 -8.26 -10.14
N TYR A 105 -10.58 -9.53 -9.88
CA TYR A 105 -11.81 -10.11 -9.35
C TYR A 105 -11.46 -10.92 -8.11
N THR A 106 -12.28 -10.84 -7.08
CA THR A 106 -12.10 -11.64 -5.88
C THR A 106 -13.47 -12.03 -5.33
N ASP A 107 -13.64 -13.31 -4.99
CA ASP A 107 -14.79 -13.83 -4.24
C ASP A 107 -14.31 -14.71 -3.07
N GLN A 108 -15.19 -15.51 -2.48
CA GLN A 108 -14.84 -16.41 -1.37
C GLN A 108 -13.85 -17.52 -1.77
N LYS A 109 -13.83 -17.92 -3.03
CA LYS A 109 -13.06 -19.06 -3.53
C LYS A 109 -11.90 -18.67 -4.42
N HIS A 110 -11.94 -17.49 -5.05
CA HIS A 110 -10.98 -17.13 -6.09
C HIS A 110 -10.45 -15.70 -5.91
N SER A 111 -9.20 -15.52 -6.30
CA SER A 111 -8.65 -14.21 -6.66
C SER A 111 -8.08 -14.31 -8.08
N ILE A 112 -8.56 -13.48 -8.97
CA ILE A 112 -8.16 -13.45 -10.38
C ILE A 112 -7.66 -12.06 -10.68
N TRP A 113 -6.45 -11.92 -11.24
CA TRP A 113 -5.95 -10.61 -11.66
C TRP A 113 -5.20 -10.69 -12.98
N LYS A 114 -5.19 -9.57 -13.68
CA LYS A 114 -4.43 -9.34 -14.92
C LYS A 114 -3.73 -8.01 -14.79
N ASN A 115 -2.42 -7.99 -15.05
CA ASN A 115 -1.64 -6.76 -15.12
C ASN A 115 -1.61 -6.25 -16.56
N GLY A 116 -1.68 -4.95 -16.75
CA GLY A 116 -1.83 -4.34 -18.07
C GLY A 116 -0.67 -4.51 -19.05
N THR A 117 0.48 -4.97 -18.56
CA THR A 117 1.65 -5.29 -19.40
C THR A 117 1.73 -6.76 -19.76
N ASP A 118 0.85 -7.58 -19.21
CA ASP A 118 0.86 -9.03 -19.35
C ASP A 118 -0.47 -9.51 -19.95
N ASP A 119 -0.42 -10.38 -20.96
CA ASP A 119 -1.63 -11.00 -21.54
C ASP A 119 -2.03 -12.28 -20.80
N LYS A 120 -1.78 -12.31 -19.49
CA LYS A 120 -2.00 -13.46 -18.65
C LYS A 120 -2.92 -13.14 -17.48
N TYR A 121 -3.87 -14.04 -17.21
CA TYR A 121 -4.61 -14.05 -15.97
C TYR A 121 -3.90 -14.91 -14.93
N TYR A 122 -3.79 -14.38 -13.75
CA TYR A 122 -3.28 -15.10 -12.59
C TYR A 122 -4.48 -15.48 -11.71
N VAL A 123 -4.61 -16.76 -11.40
CA VAL A 123 -5.73 -17.29 -10.63
C VAL A 123 -5.21 -17.95 -9.36
N THR A 124 -5.71 -17.52 -8.22
CA THR A 124 -5.52 -18.19 -6.93
C THR A 124 -6.85 -18.75 -6.48
N GLU A 125 -6.89 -20.04 -6.18
CA GLU A 125 -8.00 -20.69 -5.50
C GLU A 125 -7.73 -20.73 -3.99
N PHE A 126 -8.75 -20.40 -3.19
CA PHE A 126 -8.65 -20.40 -1.75
C PHE A 126 -9.22 -21.68 -1.14
N PRO A 127 -8.64 -22.18 -0.03
CA PRO A 127 -9.21 -23.26 0.74
C PRO A 127 -10.61 -22.91 1.27
N GLU A 128 -11.51 -23.90 1.36
CA GLU A 128 -12.88 -23.70 1.83
C GLU A 128 -12.98 -23.27 3.30
N ASP A 129 -11.95 -23.56 4.10
CA ASP A 129 -11.84 -23.20 5.52
C ASP A 129 -11.20 -21.82 5.77
N GLU A 130 -10.83 -21.11 4.72
CA GLU A 130 -10.23 -19.77 4.84
C GLU A 130 -11.29 -18.70 5.12
N VAL A 131 -11.28 -18.15 6.34
CA VAL A 131 -12.12 -17.01 6.68
C VAL A 131 -11.51 -15.74 6.11
N ARG A 132 -12.14 -15.19 5.08
CA ARG A 132 -11.69 -13.93 4.48
C ARG A 132 -12.15 -12.72 5.27
N GLY A 133 -11.29 -11.71 5.28
CA GLY A 133 -11.62 -10.43 5.88
C GLY A 133 -12.70 -9.67 5.09
N LYS A 134 -13.19 -8.59 5.67
CA LYS A 134 -14.15 -7.69 5.02
C LYS A 134 -13.61 -7.17 3.70
N MET A 135 -14.46 -7.09 2.69
CA MET A 135 -14.12 -6.57 1.36
C MET A 135 -13.83 -5.07 1.37
N PHE A 136 -14.56 -4.35 2.20
CA PHE A 136 -14.34 -2.94 2.48
C PHE A 136 -14.26 -2.73 3.99
N ALA A 137 -13.27 -1.95 4.43
CA ALA A 137 -13.14 -1.49 5.80
C ALA A 137 -13.15 0.04 5.81
N SER A 138 -14.00 0.62 6.63
CA SER A 138 -14.08 2.07 6.76
C SER A 138 -12.74 2.64 7.22
N PRO A 139 -12.17 3.64 6.53
CA PRO A 139 -10.93 4.28 6.94
C PRO A 139 -11.06 4.97 8.30
N PHE A 140 -12.28 5.37 8.70
CA PHE A 140 -12.56 5.97 10.00
C PHE A 140 -12.48 4.97 11.16
N ASN A 141 -12.49 3.66 10.87
CA ASN A 141 -12.33 2.60 11.87
C ASN A 141 -10.88 2.06 11.92
N ALA A 142 -9.96 2.59 11.12
CA ALA A 142 -8.56 2.19 11.12
C ALA A 142 -7.86 2.62 12.41
N LYS A 143 -6.83 1.86 12.83
CA LYS A 143 -5.99 2.23 13.96
C LYS A 143 -5.30 3.58 13.67
N GLY A 144 -5.45 4.56 14.56
CA GLY A 144 -4.93 5.92 14.38
C GLY A 144 -5.87 6.88 13.64
N ALA A 145 -7.04 6.42 13.16
CA ALA A 145 -8.00 7.29 12.50
C ALA A 145 -8.46 8.48 13.37
N PRO A 146 -8.74 8.32 14.68
CA PRO A 146 -9.11 9.46 15.52
C PRO A 146 -8.00 10.52 15.67
N GLU A 147 -6.74 10.10 15.65
CA GLU A 147 -5.59 11.00 15.71
C GLU A 147 -5.43 11.78 14.40
N ILE A 148 -5.57 11.09 13.27
CA ILE A 148 -5.56 11.72 11.94
C ILE A 148 -6.73 12.72 11.83
N GLU A 149 -7.91 12.33 12.28
CA GLU A 149 -9.09 13.21 12.29
C GLU A 149 -8.82 14.50 13.07
N LYS A 150 -8.23 14.42 14.26
CA LYS A 150 -7.86 15.60 15.05
C LYS A 150 -6.83 16.49 14.35
N ILE A 151 -5.86 15.89 13.66
CA ILE A 151 -4.88 16.64 12.87
C ILE A 151 -5.58 17.38 11.73
N VAL A 152 -6.47 16.69 11.00
CA VAL A 152 -7.27 17.30 9.93
C VAL A 152 -8.13 18.44 10.47
N ASP A 153 -8.85 18.23 11.57
CA ASP A 153 -9.69 19.26 12.20
C ASP A 153 -8.85 20.46 12.65
N ALA A 154 -7.65 20.24 13.16
CA ALA A 154 -6.74 21.32 13.54
C ALA A 154 -6.18 22.09 12.33
N LEU A 155 -5.88 21.41 11.24
CA LEU A 155 -5.44 22.03 9.98
C LEU A 155 -6.58 22.81 9.32
N VAL A 156 -7.79 22.27 9.34
CA VAL A 156 -9.00 22.93 8.84
C VAL A 156 -9.29 24.16 9.68
N GLY A 157 -9.24 24.07 11.01
CA GLY A 157 -9.40 25.22 11.91
C GLY A 157 -10.59 26.10 11.52
N ASN A 158 -10.33 27.39 11.28
CA ASN A 158 -11.33 28.36 10.84
C ASN A 158 -11.76 28.16 9.38
N LEU A 159 -11.08 27.29 8.60
CA LEU A 159 -11.48 26.99 7.22
C LEU A 159 -12.80 26.21 7.15
N LYS A 160 -13.25 25.60 8.25
CA LYS A 160 -14.58 24.98 8.34
C LYS A 160 -15.72 25.95 8.02
N ASP A 161 -15.53 27.24 8.29
CA ASP A 161 -16.54 28.29 8.04
C ASP A 161 -16.68 28.58 6.53
N TYR A 162 -15.82 28.01 5.73
CA TYR A 162 -15.84 28.12 4.29
C TYR A 162 -16.55 26.92 3.61
N VAL A 163 -17.15 25.96 4.32
CA VAL A 163 -17.99 24.90 3.77
C VAL A 163 -19.45 25.38 3.70
N GLN A 164 -19.98 25.48 2.49
CA GLN A 164 -21.41 25.71 2.27
C GLN A 164 -22.13 24.37 2.14
N ALA A 165 -23.31 24.28 2.74
CA ALA A 165 -24.22 23.18 2.56
C ALA A 165 -25.58 23.75 2.10
N GLU A 166 -26.07 23.27 0.97
CA GLU A 166 -27.34 23.67 0.40
C GLU A 166 -28.25 22.45 0.27
N GLU A 167 -29.50 22.57 0.69
CA GLU A 167 -30.49 21.50 0.51
C GLU A 167 -30.96 21.43 -0.94
N ARG A 168 -31.05 20.23 -1.46
CA ARG A 168 -31.61 19.93 -2.78
C ARG A 168 -33.10 19.67 -2.70
N ALA A 169 -33.79 19.94 -3.79
CA ALA A 169 -35.25 19.70 -3.89
C ALA A 169 -35.67 18.23 -3.67
N ASP A 170 -34.74 17.27 -3.87
CA ASP A 170 -34.94 15.84 -3.63
C ASP A 170 -34.67 15.38 -2.18
N GLY A 171 -34.35 16.33 -1.27
CA GLY A 171 -34.02 16.06 0.13
C GLY A 171 -32.57 15.65 0.37
N GLY A 172 -31.72 15.69 -0.66
CA GLY A 172 -30.27 15.59 -0.53
C GLY A 172 -29.63 16.92 -0.21
N ARG A 173 -28.29 16.96 -0.20
CA ARG A 173 -27.50 18.18 0.01
C ARG A 173 -26.37 18.31 -1.01
N VAL A 174 -25.99 19.54 -1.29
CA VAL A 174 -24.75 19.86 -2.01
C VAL A 174 -23.84 20.63 -1.08
N TYR A 175 -22.61 20.21 -1.02
CA TYR A 175 -21.53 20.91 -0.34
C TYR A 175 -20.62 21.53 -1.39
N SER A 176 -20.20 22.75 -1.16
CA SER A 176 -19.29 23.43 -2.10
C SER A 176 -18.32 24.33 -1.38
N GLY A 177 -17.22 24.68 -2.07
CA GLY A 177 -16.35 25.70 -1.59
C GLY A 177 -15.03 25.88 -2.33
N SER A 178 -14.35 26.99 -2.01
CA SER A 178 -13.05 27.29 -2.58
C SER A 178 -12.19 28.13 -1.65
N LEU A 179 -10.87 27.98 -1.75
CA LEU A 179 -9.86 28.81 -1.10
C LEU A 179 -8.96 29.42 -2.17
N SER A 180 -8.77 30.71 -2.09
CA SER A 180 -7.71 31.42 -2.82
C SER A 180 -6.40 31.38 -2.04
N GLU A 181 -5.29 31.66 -2.68
CA GLU A 181 -3.95 31.70 -2.08
C GLU A 181 -3.92 32.50 -0.75
N ALA A 182 -4.54 33.67 -0.72
CA ALA A 182 -4.57 34.53 0.46
C ALA A 182 -5.34 33.93 1.66
N GLN A 183 -6.19 32.96 1.42
CA GLN A 183 -7.00 32.27 2.44
C GLN A 183 -6.36 31.01 2.96
N VAL A 184 -5.32 30.49 2.28
CA VAL A 184 -4.63 29.26 2.69
C VAL A 184 -3.71 29.53 3.88
N PRO A 185 -3.91 28.87 5.03
CA PRO A 185 -3.04 29.07 6.20
C PRO A 185 -1.60 28.63 5.92
N ALA A 186 -0.64 29.31 6.56
CA ALA A 186 0.78 28.98 6.42
C ALA A 186 1.11 27.52 6.76
N VAL A 187 0.42 26.94 7.74
CA VAL A 187 0.59 25.52 8.12
C VAL A 187 0.17 24.58 6.99
N VAL A 188 -0.89 24.88 6.24
CA VAL A 188 -1.35 24.12 5.08
C VAL A 188 -0.31 24.20 3.97
N ASN A 189 0.24 25.39 3.70
CA ASN A 189 1.33 25.55 2.74
C ASN A 189 2.58 24.75 3.13
N ALA A 190 2.97 24.74 4.42
CA ALA A 190 4.11 23.97 4.91
C ALA A 190 3.90 22.46 4.75
N VAL A 191 2.73 21.93 5.11
CA VAL A 191 2.39 20.51 4.98
C VAL A 191 2.32 20.11 3.50
N SER A 192 1.71 20.92 2.65
CA SER A 192 1.62 20.68 1.21
C SER A 192 3.00 20.70 0.53
N SER A 193 3.85 21.66 0.89
CA SER A 193 5.23 21.75 0.42
C SER A 193 6.04 20.51 0.81
N PHE A 194 5.92 20.05 2.07
CA PHE A 194 6.56 18.84 2.54
C PHE A 194 6.04 17.62 1.78
N GLY A 195 4.72 17.46 1.65
CA GLY A 195 4.09 16.33 0.97
C GLY A 195 4.51 16.23 -0.50
N ILE A 196 4.57 17.34 -1.22
CA ILE A 196 5.04 17.37 -2.62
C ILE A 196 6.51 16.96 -2.73
N LYS A 197 7.38 17.52 -1.87
CA LYS A 197 8.79 17.14 -1.88
C LYS A 197 8.98 15.66 -1.59
N GLN A 198 8.22 15.10 -0.68
CA GLN A 198 8.25 13.65 -0.41
C GLN A 198 7.72 12.84 -1.61
N MET A 199 6.61 13.25 -2.21
CA MET A 199 6.05 12.58 -3.39
C MET A 199 7.03 12.57 -4.57
N ILE A 200 7.74 13.67 -4.81
CA ILE A 200 8.75 13.78 -5.88
C ILE A 200 9.97 12.90 -5.54
N ASN A 201 10.44 12.90 -4.29
CA ASN A 201 11.66 12.17 -3.88
C ASN A 201 11.45 10.65 -3.79
N GLU A 202 10.27 10.17 -3.36
CA GLU A 202 10.03 8.75 -3.12
C GLU A 202 9.59 7.96 -4.36
N GLN A 203 9.20 8.61 -5.45
CA GLN A 203 8.58 7.95 -6.60
C GLN A 203 9.47 7.87 -7.84
N GLY A 204 10.68 7.36 -7.69
CA GLY A 204 11.64 7.23 -8.80
C GLY A 204 11.13 6.48 -10.06
N ARG A 205 10.04 5.72 -9.97
CA ARG A 205 9.41 5.05 -11.11
C ARG A 205 8.32 5.96 -11.74
N MET A 206 7.43 6.55 -10.95
CA MET A 206 6.41 7.50 -11.41
C MET A 206 7.03 8.74 -12.03
N GLN A 207 8.14 9.22 -11.46
CA GLN A 207 8.89 10.38 -11.93
C GLN A 207 9.47 10.17 -13.33
N ARG A 208 9.93 8.95 -13.67
CA ARG A 208 10.48 8.64 -15.00
C ARG A 208 9.41 8.54 -16.07
N ASP A 209 8.30 7.89 -15.77
CA ASP A 209 7.25 7.62 -16.75
C ASP A 209 6.32 8.82 -16.94
N ALA A 210 6.05 9.58 -15.88
CA ALA A 210 5.18 10.77 -15.89
C ALA A 210 5.91 12.09 -16.17
N LYS A 211 7.24 12.08 -16.35
CA LYS A 211 8.04 13.30 -16.57
C LYS A 211 7.71 14.44 -15.58
N MET A 212 7.64 14.10 -14.30
CA MET A 212 7.32 15.06 -13.24
C MET A 212 8.35 16.18 -13.17
N PRO A 213 7.94 17.49 -13.05
CA PRO A 213 8.87 18.57 -12.85
C PRO A 213 9.57 18.47 -11.49
N GLU A 214 10.85 18.80 -11.44
CA GLU A 214 11.64 18.88 -10.19
C GLU A 214 11.39 20.22 -9.52
N ILE A 215 10.37 20.33 -8.66
CA ILE A 215 10.05 21.57 -7.96
C ILE A 215 10.89 21.68 -6.69
N GLU A 216 11.69 22.75 -6.60
CA GLU A 216 12.66 22.95 -5.50
C GLU A 216 12.27 24.07 -4.53
N SER A 217 11.65 25.14 -5.05
CA SER A 217 11.42 26.37 -4.27
C SER A 217 10.03 26.97 -4.49
N ASP A 218 9.69 27.94 -3.64
CA ASP A 218 8.48 28.77 -3.71
C ASP A 218 7.17 27.93 -3.80
N ILE A 219 7.12 26.83 -3.06
CA ILE A 219 5.97 25.91 -3.09
C ILE A 219 4.86 26.45 -2.18
N PHE A 220 3.70 26.72 -2.76
CA PHE A 220 2.51 27.15 -2.04
C PHE A 220 1.23 26.67 -2.72
N VAL A 221 0.14 26.62 -1.95
CA VAL A 221 -1.19 26.29 -2.46
C VAL A 221 -1.80 27.55 -3.06
N LYS A 222 -2.03 27.57 -4.36
CA LYS A 222 -2.59 28.69 -5.12
C LYS A 222 -4.12 28.73 -5.05
N LYS A 223 -4.74 27.55 -5.06
CA LYS A 223 -6.19 27.41 -5.08
C LYS A 223 -6.62 26.05 -4.60
N VAL A 224 -7.73 25.98 -3.92
CA VAL A 224 -8.43 24.74 -3.60
C VAL A 224 -9.93 24.93 -3.92
N VAL A 225 -10.54 23.98 -4.63
CA VAL A 225 -11.98 23.99 -4.94
C VAL A 225 -12.52 22.58 -4.76
N GLY A 226 -13.77 22.44 -4.31
CA GLY A 226 -14.43 21.14 -4.29
C GLY A 226 -15.93 21.25 -4.13
N THR A 227 -16.55 20.14 -4.47
CA THR A 227 -17.98 19.95 -4.28
C THR A 227 -18.24 18.52 -3.82
N ALA A 228 -19.36 18.33 -3.11
CA ALA A 228 -19.86 17.02 -2.81
C ALA A 228 -21.39 17.03 -2.90
N ALA A 229 -21.96 15.94 -3.37
CA ALA A 229 -23.40 15.72 -3.42
C ALA A 229 -23.79 14.54 -2.53
N GLU A 230 -24.72 14.81 -1.62
CA GLU A 230 -25.32 13.83 -0.72
C GLU A 230 -26.74 13.55 -1.19
N ASN A 231 -27.16 12.28 -1.18
CA ASN A 231 -28.52 11.92 -1.45
C ASN A 231 -29.40 12.01 -0.19
N LYS A 232 -30.71 11.83 -0.36
CA LYS A 232 -31.69 11.89 0.75
C LYS A 232 -31.46 10.85 1.86
N SER A 233 -30.63 9.83 1.63
CA SER A 233 -30.26 8.82 2.63
C SER A 233 -28.98 9.19 3.37
N GLY A 234 -28.40 10.37 3.14
CA GLY A 234 -27.19 10.83 3.77
C GLY A 234 -25.91 10.15 3.23
N LEU A 235 -25.95 9.63 1.99
CA LEU A 235 -24.80 9.05 1.34
C LEU A 235 -24.17 10.03 0.35
N LEU A 236 -22.88 10.21 0.40
CA LEU A 236 -22.15 10.98 -0.60
C LEU A 236 -22.09 10.19 -1.91
N GLU A 237 -22.77 10.70 -2.94
CA GLU A 237 -22.79 10.09 -4.27
C GLU A 237 -21.71 10.62 -5.19
N ASN A 238 -21.31 11.85 -5.00
CA ASN A 238 -20.28 12.49 -5.81
C ASN A 238 -19.42 13.40 -4.94
N VAL A 239 -18.11 13.34 -5.13
CA VAL A 239 -17.15 14.26 -4.51
C VAL A 239 -16.13 14.68 -5.57
N THR A 240 -15.94 15.97 -5.75
CA THR A 240 -14.91 16.50 -6.65
C THR A 240 -13.96 17.42 -5.88
N GLY A 241 -12.71 17.42 -6.23
CA GLY A 241 -11.70 18.30 -5.66
C GLY A 241 -10.65 18.70 -6.70
N GLU A 242 -10.26 19.96 -6.65
CA GLU A 242 -9.16 20.52 -7.42
C GLU A 242 -8.23 21.27 -6.47
N VAL A 243 -6.94 20.92 -6.48
CA VAL A 243 -5.89 21.64 -5.75
C VAL A 243 -4.85 22.09 -6.75
N ILE A 244 -4.53 23.38 -6.74
CA ILE A 244 -3.44 23.96 -7.56
C ILE A 244 -2.31 24.34 -6.61
N LEU A 245 -1.16 23.71 -6.83
CA LEU A 245 0.09 24.01 -6.14
C LEU A 245 1.03 24.69 -7.11
N SER A 246 1.59 25.79 -6.69
CA SER A 246 2.56 26.56 -7.48
C SER A 246 3.95 26.37 -6.89
N GLY A 247 4.97 26.34 -7.75
CA GLY A 247 6.36 26.25 -7.33
C GLY A 247 7.32 26.47 -8.47
N LYS A 248 8.62 26.55 -8.19
CA LYS A 248 9.67 26.76 -9.19
C LYS A 248 10.64 25.61 -9.25
N ASP A 249 11.05 25.25 -10.46
CA ASP A 249 12.16 24.31 -10.70
C ASP A 249 13.53 24.98 -10.40
N LYS A 250 14.61 24.19 -10.54
CA LYS A 250 16.00 24.66 -10.37
C LYS A 250 16.41 25.78 -11.34
N ASN A 251 15.72 25.94 -12.46
CA ASN A 251 15.97 26.96 -13.47
C ASN A 251 15.10 28.22 -13.23
N GLY A 252 14.26 28.21 -12.19
CA GLY A 252 13.33 29.29 -11.88
C GLY A 252 12.05 29.26 -12.72
N THR A 253 11.80 28.19 -13.49
CA THR A 253 10.57 28.02 -14.25
C THR A 253 9.40 27.75 -13.32
N GLN A 254 8.31 28.48 -13.52
CA GLN A 254 7.07 28.36 -12.75
C GLN A 254 6.28 27.14 -13.22
N HIS A 255 5.88 26.29 -12.26
CA HIS A 255 5.00 25.16 -12.44
C HIS A 255 3.74 25.32 -11.60
N ASP A 256 2.58 25.15 -12.22
CA ASP A 256 1.29 25.03 -11.56
C ASP A 256 0.81 23.58 -11.63
N LEU A 257 1.05 22.83 -10.55
CA LEU A 257 0.61 21.43 -10.44
C LEU A 257 -0.86 21.41 -10.02
N THR A 258 -1.73 20.93 -10.92
CA THR A 258 -3.15 20.76 -10.64
C THR A 258 -3.44 19.29 -10.36
N LEU A 259 -3.91 19.01 -9.14
CA LEU A 259 -4.44 17.70 -8.74
C LEU A 259 -5.96 17.75 -8.81
N ASN A 260 -6.56 16.92 -9.66
CA ASN A 260 -8.00 16.72 -9.75
C ASN A 260 -8.38 15.36 -9.18
N ILE A 261 -9.46 15.33 -8.42
CA ILE A 261 -10.01 14.12 -7.81
C ILE A 261 -11.51 14.11 -8.04
N VAL A 262 -12.01 12.96 -8.52
CA VAL A 262 -13.44 12.70 -8.62
C VAL A 262 -13.72 11.35 -7.98
N LEU A 263 -14.67 11.30 -7.06
CA LEU A 263 -15.18 10.07 -6.46
C LEU A 263 -16.69 10.00 -6.68
N LYS A 264 -17.19 8.86 -7.14
CA LYS A 264 -18.61 8.66 -7.39
C LYS A 264 -19.05 7.31 -6.82
N LEU A 265 -20.07 7.33 -5.99
CA LEU A 265 -20.77 6.16 -5.50
C LEU A 265 -22.05 5.97 -6.31
N SER A 266 -22.19 4.82 -6.96
CA SER A 266 -23.29 4.56 -7.89
C SER A 266 -23.78 3.11 -7.79
N ASN A 267 -24.86 2.80 -8.51
CA ASN A 267 -25.42 1.44 -8.62
C ASN A 267 -25.71 0.76 -7.26
N ILE A 268 -26.08 1.54 -6.25
CA ILE A 268 -26.38 1.05 -4.90
C ILE A 268 -27.53 0.04 -4.99
N GLY A 269 -27.33 -1.17 -4.45
CA GLY A 269 -28.27 -2.28 -4.50
C GLY A 269 -28.43 -2.96 -5.87
N ASN A 270 -27.77 -2.44 -6.93
CA ASN A 270 -27.90 -2.92 -8.31
C ASN A 270 -26.59 -3.26 -8.99
N THR A 271 -25.47 -3.21 -8.27
CA THR A 271 -24.16 -3.57 -8.82
C THR A 271 -24.11 -5.06 -9.11
N LYS A 272 -23.68 -5.41 -10.33
CA LYS A 272 -23.52 -6.79 -10.76
C LYS A 272 -22.04 -7.11 -10.87
N ILE A 273 -21.63 -8.21 -10.24
CA ILE A 273 -20.30 -8.78 -10.33
C ILE A 273 -20.41 -10.19 -10.86
N THR A 274 -19.60 -10.50 -11.86
CA THR A 274 -19.54 -11.82 -12.47
C THR A 274 -18.08 -12.23 -12.61
N MET A 275 -17.76 -13.47 -12.23
CA MET A 275 -16.43 -14.04 -12.44
C MET A 275 -16.08 -13.94 -13.93
N PRO A 276 -14.86 -13.50 -14.30
CA PRO A 276 -14.45 -13.41 -15.70
C PRO A 276 -14.46 -14.79 -16.35
N ASP A 277 -14.89 -14.82 -17.64
CA ASP A 277 -14.77 -16.02 -18.46
C ASP A 277 -13.30 -16.18 -18.88
N LEU A 278 -12.66 -17.25 -18.42
CA LEU A 278 -11.29 -17.57 -18.71
C LEU A 278 -11.12 -18.60 -19.86
N THR A 279 -12.21 -18.94 -20.56
CA THR A 279 -12.18 -19.91 -21.66
C THR A 279 -11.28 -19.42 -22.78
N GLY A 280 -10.23 -20.16 -23.09
CA GLY A 280 -9.24 -19.79 -24.12
C GLY A 280 -8.26 -18.67 -23.70
N ALA A 281 -8.34 -18.17 -22.47
CA ALA A 281 -7.40 -17.19 -21.97
C ALA A 281 -6.06 -17.84 -21.57
N ASN A 282 -4.99 -17.05 -21.60
CA ASN A 282 -3.72 -17.46 -21.02
C ASN A 282 -3.80 -17.36 -19.49
N VAL A 283 -3.81 -18.49 -18.80
CA VAL A 283 -4.03 -18.57 -17.35
C VAL A 283 -2.83 -19.18 -16.65
N GLU A 284 -2.38 -18.55 -15.59
CA GLU A 284 -1.41 -19.09 -14.64
C GLU A 284 -2.08 -19.30 -13.29
N ASN A 285 -2.15 -20.56 -12.85
CA ASN A 285 -2.63 -20.85 -11.50
C ASN A 285 -1.52 -20.54 -10.49
N VAL A 286 -1.80 -19.58 -9.61
CA VAL A 286 -0.94 -19.18 -8.51
C VAL A 286 -1.45 -19.87 -7.25
N THR A 287 -0.68 -20.82 -6.74
CA THR A 287 -1.01 -21.41 -5.45
C THR A 287 -0.83 -20.36 -4.35
N ASP A 288 -1.85 -20.19 -3.50
CA ASP A 288 -1.74 -19.32 -2.30
C ASP A 288 -0.93 -20.03 -1.21
N SER A 289 0.28 -20.38 -1.57
CA SER A 289 1.26 -21.03 -0.69
C SER A 289 2.18 -20.01 -0.01
N GLY A 290 1.88 -18.70 -0.11
CA GLY A 290 2.81 -17.66 0.37
C GLY A 290 4.18 -17.71 -0.33
N GLY A 291 4.24 -18.31 -1.54
CA GLY A 291 5.49 -18.62 -2.24
C GLY A 291 6.06 -19.99 -1.91
N PHE A 292 5.51 -20.70 -0.92
CA PHE A 292 5.98 -22.04 -0.53
C PHE A 292 5.56 -23.10 -1.57
N SER A 293 6.52 -23.75 -2.19
CA SER A 293 6.28 -24.81 -3.16
C SER A 293 7.46 -25.77 -3.24
N SER A 294 7.21 -26.99 -3.76
CA SER A 294 8.23 -28.03 -3.89
C SER A 294 9.43 -27.64 -4.78
N LYS A 295 9.30 -26.60 -5.62
CA LYS A 295 10.43 -26.07 -6.40
C LYS A 295 11.56 -25.51 -5.54
N PHE A 296 11.29 -25.20 -4.26
CA PHE A 296 12.30 -24.75 -3.31
C PHE A 296 12.93 -25.89 -2.50
N VAL A 297 12.54 -27.13 -2.69
CA VAL A 297 13.23 -28.28 -2.09
C VAL A 297 14.63 -28.39 -2.69
N GLY A 298 15.65 -28.47 -1.84
CA GLY A 298 17.05 -28.56 -2.28
C GLY A 298 18.03 -27.95 -1.29
N LYS A 299 19.29 -27.82 -1.71
CA LYS A 299 20.40 -27.30 -0.91
C LYS A 299 20.68 -25.87 -1.25
N TYR A 300 20.97 -25.07 -0.23
CA TYR A 300 21.27 -23.66 -0.33
C TYR A 300 22.48 -23.31 0.51
N LYS A 301 23.21 -22.29 0.08
CA LYS A 301 24.42 -21.83 0.75
C LYS A 301 24.45 -20.32 0.91
N ASN A 302 25.07 -19.90 2.00
CA ASN A 302 25.44 -18.52 2.28
C ASN A 302 26.89 -18.51 2.82
N ASN A 303 27.68 -17.50 2.49
CA ASN A 303 29.05 -17.39 2.95
C ASN A 303 29.12 -16.69 4.31
N ILE A 304 29.94 -17.22 5.22
CA ILE A 304 30.37 -16.50 6.43
C ILE A 304 31.58 -15.66 6.05
N ILE A 305 31.43 -14.35 6.13
CA ILE A 305 32.45 -13.38 5.69
C ILE A 305 32.85 -12.52 6.88
N THR A 306 34.13 -12.26 7.04
CA THR A 306 34.70 -11.25 7.96
C THR A 306 35.52 -10.24 7.18
N GLU A 307 35.73 -9.05 7.74
CA GLU A 307 36.64 -8.05 7.21
C GLU A 307 37.92 -8.07 8.03
N LYS A 308 39.05 -8.21 7.35
CA LYS A 308 40.38 -8.17 7.96
C LYS A 308 41.34 -7.42 7.04
N ASP A 309 42.06 -6.47 7.58
CA ASP A 309 43.01 -5.64 6.84
C ASP A 309 42.42 -4.99 5.59
N GLY A 310 41.15 -4.51 5.68
CA GLY A 310 40.40 -3.88 4.59
C GLY A 310 39.99 -4.83 3.45
N LYS A 311 39.98 -6.15 3.70
CA LYS A 311 39.59 -7.17 2.71
C LYS A 311 38.50 -8.08 3.28
N PHE A 312 37.53 -8.44 2.44
CA PHE A 312 36.57 -9.48 2.77
C PHE A 312 37.17 -10.86 2.66
N ILE A 313 37.10 -11.63 3.73
CA ILE A 313 37.63 -12.98 3.83
C ILE A 313 36.48 -13.94 4.16
N LYS A 314 36.33 -14.98 3.33
CA LYS A 314 35.40 -16.07 3.62
C LYS A 314 36.03 -16.99 4.67
N ILE A 315 35.41 -17.03 5.84
CA ILE A 315 35.82 -17.85 6.99
C ILE A 315 34.97 -19.12 7.18
N GLY A 316 33.85 -19.26 6.45
CA GLY A 316 32.97 -20.41 6.58
C GLY A 316 31.82 -20.41 5.60
N GLU A 317 30.89 -21.34 5.80
CA GLU A 317 29.64 -21.46 5.05
C GLU A 317 28.49 -21.79 5.99
N ARG A 318 27.32 -21.19 5.70
CA ARG A 318 26.02 -21.58 6.22
C ARG A 318 25.33 -22.47 5.18
N ASN A 319 24.85 -23.60 5.60
CA ASN A 319 24.21 -24.57 4.74
C ASN A 319 22.75 -24.75 5.20
N LEU A 320 21.83 -24.57 4.29
CA LEU A 320 20.39 -24.78 4.48
C LEU A 320 19.93 -25.85 3.52
N GLU A 321 19.30 -26.90 4.00
CA GLU A 321 18.66 -27.94 3.20
C GLU A 321 17.17 -27.92 3.45
N ILE A 322 16.37 -27.63 2.42
CA ILE A 322 14.93 -27.76 2.47
C ILE A 322 14.58 -29.16 1.99
N THR A 323 14.05 -29.98 2.88
CA THR A 323 13.72 -31.39 2.58
C THR A 323 12.28 -31.57 2.12
N SER A 324 11.37 -30.69 2.54
CA SER A 324 9.99 -30.59 2.04
C SER A 324 9.51 -29.17 2.12
N MET A 325 8.76 -28.71 1.13
CA MET A 325 8.11 -27.41 1.14
C MET A 325 6.83 -27.43 0.31
N ASP A 326 5.72 -27.25 0.98
CA ASP A 326 4.40 -27.04 0.39
C ASP A 326 3.58 -26.06 1.26
N LYS A 327 2.31 -25.85 0.90
CA LYS A 327 1.40 -24.94 1.61
C LYS A 327 1.09 -25.33 3.06
N ASP A 328 1.30 -26.59 3.43
CA ASP A 328 0.91 -27.15 4.72
C ASP A 328 2.10 -27.50 5.60
N LYS A 329 3.28 -27.72 4.99
CA LYS A 329 4.46 -28.21 5.71
C LYS A 329 5.75 -27.72 5.08
N VAL A 330 6.65 -27.22 5.93
CA VAL A 330 8.04 -26.93 5.59
C VAL A 330 8.94 -27.67 6.55
N THR A 331 9.90 -28.43 6.01
CA THR A 331 10.94 -29.09 6.80
C THR A 331 12.31 -28.80 6.23
N GLY A 332 13.30 -28.68 7.11
CA GLY A 332 14.66 -28.43 6.68
C GLY A 332 15.69 -28.64 7.77
N LYS A 333 16.93 -28.47 7.36
CA LYS A 333 18.12 -28.56 8.21
C LYS A 333 18.99 -27.34 7.96
N TYR A 334 19.57 -26.84 9.03
CA TYR A 334 20.51 -25.72 8.99
C TYR A 334 21.78 -26.12 9.73
N HIS A 335 22.94 -25.85 9.17
CA HIS A 335 24.20 -26.03 9.85
C HIS A 335 25.29 -25.07 9.34
N GLU A 336 26.23 -24.76 10.19
CA GLU A 336 27.34 -23.87 9.92
C GLU A 336 28.66 -24.61 9.95
N THR A 337 29.52 -24.30 9.00
CA THR A 337 30.90 -24.79 8.94
C THR A 337 31.84 -23.62 8.94
N VAL A 338 32.88 -23.66 9.78
CA VAL A 338 33.92 -22.63 9.89
C VAL A 338 35.24 -23.25 9.48
N LYS A 339 36.03 -22.50 8.74
CA LYS A 339 37.36 -22.94 8.32
C LYS A 339 38.29 -23.09 9.53
N PRO A 340 39.22 -24.08 9.48
CA PRO A 340 40.26 -24.23 10.52
C PRO A 340 41.03 -22.91 10.77
N GLY A 341 41.16 -22.57 12.05
CA GLY A 341 41.83 -21.35 12.48
C GLY A 341 40.95 -20.12 12.68
N PHE A 342 39.65 -20.21 12.33
CA PHE A 342 38.70 -19.11 12.52
C PHE A 342 37.60 -19.43 13.55
N GLU A 343 37.68 -20.58 14.22
CA GLU A 343 36.64 -21.03 15.17
C GLU A 343 36.49 -20.08 16.36
N ALA A 344 37.59 -19.53 16.85
CA ALA A 344 37.59 -18.59 17.95
C ALA A 344 36.99 -17.21 17.58
N GLU A 345 37.08 -16.83 16.30
CA GLU A 345 36.53 -15.56 15.79
C GLU A 345 35.03 -15.63 15.52
N TYR A 346 34.53 -16.84 15.24
CA TYR A 346 33.12 -17.02 14.85
C TYR A 346 32.18 -17.22 16.07
N GLY A 347 32.66 -17.85 17.13
CA GLY A 347 31.87 -18.16 18.30
C GLY A 347 30.99 -19.42 18.15
N ASP A 348 29.79 -19.40 18.69
CA ASP A 348 28.88 -20.56 18.69
C ASP A 348 28.33 -20.87 17.30
N LYS A 349 28.37 -22.15 16.92
CA LYS A 349 27.83 -22.65 15.64
C LYS A 349 26.41 -23.14 15.83
N TYR A 350 25.55 -22.81 14.88
CA TYR A 350 24.18 -23.29 14.88
C TYR A 350 24.06 -24.58 14.03
N ASN A 351 23.37 -25.56 14.59
CA ASN A 351 23.03 -26.79 13.89
C ASN A 351 21.68 -27.29 14.41
N PHE A 352 20.64 -27.20 13.58
CA PHE A 352 19.29 -27.60 13.95
C PHE A 352 18.48 -28.11 12.77
N THR A 353 17.40 -28.82 13.08
CA THR A 353 16.33 -29.16 12.15
C THR A 353 15.10 -28.36 12.52
N PHE A 354 14.28 -28.04 11.52
CA PHE A 354 13.01 -27.36 11.74
C PHE A 354 11.87 -27.98 10.95
N GLU A 355 10.69 -27.88 11.52
CA GLU A 355 9.42 -28.25 10.91
C GLU A 355 8.34 -27.27 11.35
N TYR A 356 7.56 -26.73 10.42
CA TYR A 356 6.43 -25.85 10.74
C TYR A 356 5.37 -25.87 9.65
N ASN A 357 4.17 -25.37 9.98
CA ASN A 357 3.08 -25.17 9.04
C ASN A 357 2.97 -23.69 8.67
N PRO A 358 3.23 -23.31 7.40
CA PRO A 358 3.21 -21.90 6.97
C PRO A 358 1.82 -21.25 7.03
N LYS A 359 0.73 -22.02 7.06
CA LYS A 359 -0.65 -21.48 7.12
C LYS A 359 -1.08 -20.98 8.50
N ARG A 360 -0.42 -21.39 9.58
CA ARG A 360 -0.86 -21.07 10.96
C ARG A 360 -0.51 -19.67 11.43
N SER A 361 0.18 -18.88 10.63
CA SER A 361 0.65 -17.57 11.02
C SER A 361 -0.04 -16.47 10.20
N ASN A 362 -0.96 -15.74 10.81
CA ASN A 362 -1.51 -14.47 10.29
C ASN A 362 -0.46 -13.35 10.19
N SER A 363 0.77 -13.62 10.58
CA SER A 363 1.90 -12.71 10.50
C SER A 363 3.17 -13.54 10.42
N MET A 364 3.82 -13.59 9.27
CA MET A 364 5.14 -14.15 9.02
C MET A 364 5.30 -15.61 9.50
N SER A 365 5.60 -16.52 8.57
CA SER A 365 5.82 -17.95 8.84
C SER A 365 7.02 -18.15 9.77
N THR A 366 6.77 -18.44 11.04
CA THR A 366 7.80 -18.65 12.07
C THR A 366 7.95 -20.11 12.41
N PHE A 367 9.17 -20.58 12.65
CA PHE A 367 9.49 -21.86 13.25
C PHE A 367 10.30 -21.67 14.53
N THR A 368 10.32 -22.70 15.39
CA THR A 368 11.13 -22.69 16.61
C THR A 368 12.34 -23.59 16.42
N TYR A 369 13.50 -23.16 16.86
CA TYR A 369 14.73 -23.96 16.88
C TYR A 369 15.43 -23.83 18.23
N THR A 370 16.31 -24.77 18.50
CA THR A 370 17.13 -24.76 19.72
C THR A 370 18.52 -24.24 19.37
N ASN A 371 18.98 -23.21 20.07
CA ASN A 371 20.30 -22.63 19.87
C ASN A 371 21.40 -23.50 20.54
N SER A 372 22.67 -23.12 20.35
CA SER A 372 23.83 -23.84 20.94
C SER A 372 23.84 -23.91 22.46
N LYS A 373 23.08 -23.06 23.14
CA LYS A 373 22.92 -23.00 24.60
C LYS A 373 21.74 -23.82 25.13
N GLY A 374 20.98 -24.46 24.23
CA GLY A 374 19.78 -25.21 24.60
C GLY A 374 18.51 -24.33 24.75
N GLU A 375 18.56 -23.05 24.39
CA GLU A 375 17.43 -22.14 24.48
C GLU A 375 16.57 -22.22 23.22
N GLN A 376 15.25 -22.05 23.38
CA GLN A 376 14.31 -22.01 22.27
C GLN A 376 14.27 -20.59 21.66
N GLU A 377 14.48 -20.51 20.36
CA GLU A 377 14.43 -19.27 19.59
C GLU A 377 13.50 -19.41 18.38
N ASN A 378 13.02 -18.28 17.85
CA ASN A 378 12.16 -18.26 16.66
C ASN A 378 12.97 -17.84 15.44
N GLY A 379 12.77 -18.57 14.33
CA GLY A 379 13.27 -18.22 13.02
C GLY A 379 12.13 -17.97 12.04
N GLN A 380 12.45 -17.30 10.94
CA GLN A 380 11.52 -17.04 9.84
C GLN A 380 12.16 -17.43 8.51
N LEU A 381 11.37 -17.99 7.60
CA LEU A 381 11.84 -18.41 6.28
C LEU A 381 10.90 -17.87 5.20
N TYR A 382 11.50 -17.28 4.17
CA TYR A 382 10.78 -16.70 3.04
C TYR A 382 11.36 -17.21 1.72
N PRO A 383 10.53 -17.82 0.84
CA PRO A 383 10.92 -18.07 -0.53
C PRO A 383 11.19 -16.77 -1.28
N GLY A 384 12.31 -16.68 -1.97
CA GLY A 384 12.71 -15.56 -2.79
C GLY A 384 12.62 -15.83 -4.29
N GLY A 385 12.81 -14.80 -5.09
CA GLY A 385 12.94 -14.96 -6.54
C GLY A 385 14.25 -15.66 -6.93
N SER A 386 14.30 -16.21 -8.15
CA SER A 386 15.53 -16.74 -8.78
C SER A 386 16.27 -17.81 -7.95
N GLY A 387 15.53 -18.69 -7.26
CA GLY A 387 16.11 -19.80 -6.50
C GLY A 387 16.79 -19.35 -5.20
N LYS A 388 16.36 -18.26 -4.59
CA LYS A 388 16.83 -17.78 -3.30
C LYS A 388 15.85 -18.14 -2.19
N ILE A 389 16.36 -18.29 -0.98
CA ILE A 389 15.60 -18.38 0.28
C ILE A 389 16.18 -17.36 1.26
N TYR A 390 15.30 -16.64 1.93
CA TYR A 390 15.67 -15.77 3.04
C TYR A 390 15.34 -16.49 4.35
N LEU A 391 16.35 -16.66 5.19
CA LEU A 391 16.23 -17.26 6.51
C LEU A 391 16.62 -16.21 7.54
N GLU A 392 15.69 -15.78 8.37
CA GLU A 392 15.94 -14.89 9.49
C GLU A 392 16.00 -15.72 10.78
N LEU A 393 17.12 -15.67 11.47
CA LEU A 393 17.33 -16.27 12.77
C LEU A 393 17.47 -15.16 13.80
N ASN A 394 16.97 -15.39 15.03
CA ASN A 394 17.17 -14.46 16.14
C ASN A 394 18.59 -14.60 16.72
N ILE A 395 19.57 -14.56 15.82
CA ILE A 395 20.96 -14.49 16.18
C ILE A 395 21.19 -13.08 16.70
N LYS A 396 21.57 -12.96 17.98
CA LYS A 396 21.95 -11.68 18.56
C LYS A 396 23.10 -11.11 17.77
N MET A 397 22.80 -10.20 16.84
CA MET A 397 23.79 -9.33 16.26
C MET A 397 24.35 -8.48 17.39
N ILE A 398 25.64 -8.51 17.60
CA ILE A 398 26.32 -7.60 18.52
C ILE A 398 25.95 -6.19 18.03
N ASP A 399 25.25 -5.48 18.86
CA ASP A 399 24.72 -4.12 18.83
C ASP A 399 24.97 -3.33 17.52
N SER A 400 23.94 -3.20 16.70
CA SER A 400 23.94 -2.46 15.43
C SER A 400 24.08 -0.93 15.60
N ASN A 401 24.27 -0.42 16.82
CA ASN A 401 24.34 1.00 17.14
C ASN A 401 25.77 1.58 17.15
N SER A 402 26.79 0.77 16.94
CA SER A 402 28.16 1.28 16.85
C SER A 402 28.69 1.17 15.42
N TYR A 403 28.66 2.27 14.70
CA TYR A 403 29.37 2.46 13.40
C TYR A 403 30.90 2.36 13.53
N GLN A 404 31.41 1.87 14.65
CA GLN A 404 32.83 1.84 14.99
C GLN A 404 33.21 0.57 15.76
N SER A 405 33.08 -0.62 15.18
CA SER A 405 33.90 -1.74 15.69
C SER A 405 34.37 -2.63 14.54
N ASN A 406 35.65 -2.80 14.48
CA ASN A 406 36.40 -3.45 13.41
C ASN A 406 36.27 -4.98 13.31
N ASN A 407 35.25 -5.61 13.92
CA ASN A 407 35.08 -7.07 13.91
C ASN A 407 33.59 -7.48 13.88
N GLN A 408 32.76 -6.83 13.09
CA GLN A 408 31.36 -7.23 12.98
C GLN A 408 31.19 -8.35 11.95
N GLN A 409 30.75 -9.52 12.42
CA GLN A 409 30.18 -10.56 11.58
C GLN A 409 28.74 -10.15 11.27
N TYR A 410 28.44 -9.88 9.99
CA TYR A 410 27.08 -9.64 9.55
C TYR A 410 26.39 -10.97 9.25
N TYR A 411 25.24 -11.23 9.89
CA TYR A 411 24.35 -12.27 9.45
C TYR A 411 23.61 -11.76 8.20
N ASP A 412 23.93 -12.34 7.06
CA ASP A 412 23.17 -12.19 5.84
C ASP A 412 22.22 -13.38 5.72
N GLY A 413 20.91 -13.15 5.77
CA GLY A 413 19.87 -14.18 5.68
C GLY A 413 19.61 -14.67 4.27
N GLU A 414 20.27 -14.16 3.23
CA GLU A 414 20.06 -14.56 1.85
C GLU A 414 20.85 -15.83 1.49
N PHE A 415 20.11 -16.90 1.17
CA PHE A 415 20.68 -18.17 0.74
C PHE A 415 20.47 -18.39 -0.75
N SER A 416 21.52 -18.70 -1.48
CA SER A 416 21.48 -19.05 -2.89
C SER A 416 21.44 -20.56 -3.08
N ARG A 417 20.60 -21.03 -4.00
CA ARG A 417 20.47 -22.46 -4.34
C ARG A 417 21.78 -23.01 -4.88
N VAL A 418 22.15 -24.20 -4.45
CA VAL A 418 23.21 -24.99 -5.04
C VAL A 418 22.58 -25.85 -6.15
N PHE A 419 23.00 -25.62 -7.38
CA PHE A 419 22.62 -26.44 -8.52
C PHE A 419 23.67 -27.56 -8.66
N GLU A 420 23.20 -28.79 -8.84
CA GLU A 420 24.09 -29.91 -9.22
C GLU A 420 24.23 -29.83 -10.75
N ASP A 421 25.48 -29.72 -11.23
CA ASP A 421 25.80 -29.74 -12.67
C ASP A 421 25.58 -31.12 -13.29
#